data_b9605aac369cfd449e3bea8c0f68261c
#
_entry.id   b9605aac369cfd449e3bea8c0f68261c
#
_cell.length_a   1.000
_cell.length_b   1.000
_cell.length_c   1.000
_cell.angle_alpha   90.00
_cell.angle_beta   90.00
_cell.angle_gamma   90.00
#
_symmetry.space_group_name_H-M   'P 1'
#
loop_
_entity.id
_entity.type
_entity.pdbx_description
1 polymer ?
#
loop_
_entity_poly.entity_id
_entity_poly.type
_entity_poly.pdbx_seq_one_letter_code
_entity_poly.pdbx_strand_id
1 'polypeptide(L)'
;MSKIIVIGGGWSGVAASIRAAKRGAEVIICEKTDMLLGLGNVGGIMRNNGRYTATEECIALGGKELFEVTDKYTKHKGIDFPGHEHASIYNVTKIERPVRDLVRGMGIDVRFFNRVIDVELEGNKIRAVELEDGEKYMEMHL
;
A
#
# COMPACT_ATOMS: atom_id res chain seq x y z
N MET A 1 -20.30 -5.50 -7.63
CA MET A 1 -18.84 -5.22 -7.57
C MET A 1 -18.48 -5.00 -6.12
N SER A 2 -17.52 -5.73 -5.57
CA SER A 2 -17.15 -5.58 -4.15
C SER A 2 -16.39 -4.27 -3.96
N LYS A 3 -16.70 -3.54 -2.88
CA LYS A 3 -15.97 -2.35 -2.46
C LYS A 3 -15.02 -2.72 -1.31
N ILE A 4 -13.77 -2.35 -1.41
CA ILE A 4 -12.73 -2.64 -0.42
C ILE A 4 -12.09 -1.34 0.03
N ILE A 5 -12.09 -1.12 1.35
CA ILE A 5 -11.45 0.01 1.97
C ILE A 5 -10.17 -0.49 2.65
N VAL A 6 -9.03 0.06 2.23
CA VAL A 6 -7.72 -0.27 2.77
C VAL A 6 -7.27 0.86 3.68
N ILE A 7 -7.08 0.56 4.95
CA ILE A 7 -6.65 1.53 5.96
C ILE A 7 -5.13 1.51 6.05
N GLY A 8 -4.52 2.59 5.55
CA GLY A 8 -3.08 2.78 5.48
C GLY A 8 -2.47 2.41 4.13
N GLY A 9 -1.81 3.38 3.50
CA GLY A 9 -1.10 3.26 2.22
C GLY A 9 0.35 2.81 2.36
N GLY A 10 0.69 2.02 3.38
CA GLY A 10 2.01 1.40 3.53
C GLY A 10 2.27 0.33 2.47
N TRP A 11 3.44 -0.32 2.50
CA TRP A 11 3.80 -1.39 1.55
C TRP A 11 2.72 -2.46 1.43
N SER A 12 2.23 -2.97 2.57
CA SER A 12 1.20 -4.01 2.61
C SER A 12 -0.14 -3.52 2.08
N GLY A 13 -0.55 -2.29 2.45
CA GLY A 13 -1.81 -1.70 1.99
C GLY A 13 -1.80 -1.46 0.48
N VAL A 14 -0.70 -0.95 -0.07
CA VAL A 14 -0.54 -0.77 -1.52
C VAL A 14 -0.61 -2.11 -2.25
N ALA A 15 0.12 -3.13 -1.78
CA ALA A 15 0.08 -4.47 -2.39
C ALA A 15 -1.31 -5.11 -2.33
N ALA A 16 -2.00 -5.01 -1.18
CA ALA A 16 -3.36 -5.50 -1.00
C ALA A 16 -4.34 -4.80 -1.97
N SER A 17 -4.22 -3.48 -2.09
CA SER A 17 -5.05 -2.66 -2.99
C SER A 17 -4.86 -3.04 -4.46
N ILE A 18 -3.62 -3.22 -4.90
CA ILE A 18 -3.30 -3.69 -6.25
C ILE A 18 -3.95 -5.05 -6.50
N ARG A 19 -3.82 -5.98 -5.55
CA ARG A 19 -4.40 -7.32 -5.69
C ARG A 19 -5.92 -7.28 -5.75
N ALA A 20 -6.56 -6.48 -4.91
CA ALA A 20 -8.01 -6.31 -4.89
C ALA A 20 -8.54 -5.71 -6.20
N ALA A 21 -7.91 -4.64 -6.70
CA ALA A 21 -8.27 -4.02 -7.97
C ALA A 21 -8.13 -4.99 -9.16
N LYS A 22 -7.07 -5.80 -9.19
CA LYS A 22 -6.89 -6.85 -10.22
C LYS A 22 -7.96 -7.94 -10.15
N ARG A 23 -8.65 -8.08 -9.04
CA ARG A 23 -9.80 -8.99 -8.89
C ARG A 23 -11.14 -8.32 -9.19
N GLY A 24 -11.12 -7.08 -9.67
CA GLY A 24 -12.30 -6.32 -10.08
C GLY A 24 -13.03 -5.64 -8.91
N ALA A 25 -12.39 -5.48 -7.76
CA ALA A 25 -12.96 -4.69 -6.68
C ALA A 25 -12.80 -3.19 -6.94
N GLU A 26 -13.79 -2.40 -6.48
CA GLU A 26 -13.61 -0.98 -6.26
C GLU A 26 -12.76 -0.79 -5.00
N VAL A 27 -11.65 -0.07 -5.09
CA VAL A 27 -10.70 0.03 -3.97
C VAL A 27 -10.46 1.49 -3.60
N ILE A 28 -10.53 1.75 -2.29
CA ILE A 28 -10.18 3.03 -1.68
C ILE A 28 -9.06 2.81 -0.68
N ILE A 29 -7.99 3.61 -0.76
CA ILE A 29 -6.95 3.67 0.26
C ILE A 29 -7.17 4.94 1.09
N CYS A 30 -7.32 4.80 2.40
CA CYS A 30 -7.31 5.91 3.36
C CYS A 30 -5.91 6.00 3.99
N GLU A 31 -5.16 7.06 3.67
CA GLU A 31 -3.81 7.27 4.16
C GLU A 31 -3.73 8.59 4.95
N LYS A 32 -3.23 8.49 6.18
CA LYS A 32 -3.15 9.63 7.11
C LYS A 32 -2.10 10.69 6.73
N THR A 33 -1.15 10.34 5.88
CA THR A 33 -0.09 11.24 5.40
C THR A 33 -0.33 11.66 3.95
N ASP A 34 0.61 12.35 3.36
CA ASP A 34 0.60 12.75 1.95
C ASP A 34 1.34 11.80 1.01
N MET A 35 1.83 10.67 1.55
CA MET A 35 2.70 9.73 0.82
C MET A 35 2.26 8.28 1.01
N LEU A 36 2.40 7.50 -0.07
CA LEU A 36 2.34 6.04 -0.01
C LEU A 36 3.66 5.45 0.51
N LEU A 37 3.64 4.14 0.80
CA LEU A 37 4.73 3.31 1.32
C LEU A 37 5.11 3.59 2.78
N GLY A 38 4.35 4.42 3.49
CA GLY A 38 4.38 4.57 4.95
C GLY A 38 5.78 4.68 5.53
N LEU A 39 6.18 3.74 6.39
CA LEU A 39 7.47 3.73 7.07
C LEU A 39 8.66 3.84 6.10
N GLY A 40 8.53 3.31 4.89
CA GLY A 40 9.55 3.41 3.85
C GLY A 40 9.81 4.84 3.42
N ASN A 41 8.76 5.60 3.11
CA ASN A 41 8.88 6.98 2.61
C ASN A 41 8.76 8.01 3.72
N VAL A 42 7.65 8.01 4.46
CA VAL A 42 7.41 8.96 5.55
C VAL A 42 8.43 8.77 6.67
N GLY A 43 8.74 7.53 7.03
CA GLY A 43 9.72 7.19 8.06
C GLY A 43 11.17 7.21 7.59
N GLY A 44 11.43 7.34 6.28
CA GLY A 44 12.79 7.36 5.72
C GLY A 44 13.53 6.03 5.81
N ILE A 45 12.84 4.93 6.12
CA ILE A 45 13.43 3.58 6.19
C ILE A 45 13.40 2.95 4.80
N MET A 46 14.39 3.29 4.01
CA MET A 46 14.48 2.99 2.57
C MET A 46 14.91 1.54 2.26
N ARG A 47 14.73 0.61 3.17
CA ARG A 47 15.13 -0.79 3.00
C ARG A 47 13.91 -1.67 2.80
N ASN A 48 14.02 -2.61 1.87
CA ASN A 48 12.99 -3.61 1.64
C ASN A 48 13.61 -5.01 1.65
N ASN A 49 13.60 -5.63 2.81
CA ASN A 49 14.11 -6.99 2.97
C ASN A 49 13.17 -8.01 2.29
N GLY A 50 11.86 -7.85 2.43
CA GLY A 50 10.87 -8.77 1.87
C GLY A 50 10.98 -9.01 0.37
N ARG A 51 11.49 -8.03 -0.37
CA ARG A 51 11.75 -8.16 -1.81
C ARG A 51 12.73 -9.29 -2.14
N TYR A 52 13.59 -9.67 -1.20
CA TYR A 52 14.64 -10.66 -1.40
C TYR A 52 14.49 -11.90 -0.54
N THR A 53 13.82 -11.82 0.61
CA THR A 53 13.62 -12.95 1.53
C THR A 53 12.34 -13.74 1.29
N ALA A 54 11.33 -13.10 0.70
CA ALA A 54 10.02 -13.69 0.45
C ALA A 54 9.45 -13.22 -0.91
N THR A 55 10.29 -13.23 -1.94
CA THR A 55 9.95 -12.68 -3.27
C THR A 55 8.75 -13.37 -3.88
N GLU A 56 8.75 -14.70 -3.92
CA GLU A 56 7.71 -15.47 -4.58
C GLU A 56 6.37 -15.35 -3.84
N GLU A 57 6.40 -15.41 -2.52
CA GLU A 57 5.23 -15.21 -1.67
C GLU A 57 4.65 -13.81 -1.82
N CYS A 58 5.49 -12.79 -1.80
CA CYS A 58 5.06 -11.41 -2.00
C CYS A 58 4.44 -11.20 -3.39
N ILE A 59 5.02 -11.80 -4.43
CA ILE A 59 4.48 -11.76 -5.80
C ILE A 59 3.13 -12.48 -5.86
N ALA A 60 3.02 -13.66 -5.27
CA ALA A 60 1.77 -14.43 -5.22
C ALA A 60 0.66 -13.66 -4.50
N LEU A 61 1.01 -12.90 -3.47
CA LEU A 61 0.10 -12.05 -2.70
C LEU A 61 -0.24 -10.70 -3.36
N GLY A 62 0.39 -10.37 -4.50
CA GLY A 62 0.05 -9.18 -5.28
C GLY A 62 1.15 -8.11 -5.36
N GLY A 63 2.35 -8.39 -4.88
CA GLY A 63 3.46 -7.44 -4.87
C GLY A 63 4.20 -7.27 -6.20
N LYS A 64 3.85 -8.05 -7.25
CA LYS A 64 4.59 -8.07 -8.52
C LYS A 64 4.75 -6.67 -9.13
N GLU A 65 3.64 -6.01 -9.39
CA GLU A 65 3.62 -4.70 -10.05
C GLU A 65 4.31 -3.63 -9.20
N LEU A 66 4.16 -3.73 -7.88
CA LEU A 66 4.83 -2.85 -6.93
C LEU A 66 6.35 -3.03 -7.02
N PHE A 67 6.84 -4.26 -7.05
CA PHE A 67 8.26 -4.55 -7.19
C PHE A 67 8.81 -4.12 -8.55
N GLU A 68 8.08 -4.32 -9.64
CA GLU A 68 8.48 -3.87 -10.99
C GLU A 68 8.70 -2.35 -11.05
N VAL A 69 7.88 -1.59 -10.33
CA VAL A 69 8.05 -0.14 -10.21
C VAL A 69 9.22 0.20 -9.28
N THR A 70 9.24 -0.38 -8.09
CA THR A 70 10.21 0.01 -7.05
C THR A 70 11.64 -0.39 -7.40
N ASP A 71 11.83 -1.52 -8.08
CA ASP A 71 13.15 -2.01 -8.53
C ASP A 71 13.85 -1.03 -9.47
N LYS A 72 13.09 -0.24 -10.25
CA LYS A 72 13.67 0.80 -11.14
C LYS A 72 14.35 1.92 -10.36
N TYR A 73 13.97 2.11 -9.11
CA TYR A 73 14.48 3.17 -8.24
C TYR A 73 15.37 2.62 -7.11
N THR A 74 15.76 1.37 -7.20
CA THR A 74 16.70 0.76 -6.26
C THR A 74 18.09 1.32 -6.49
N LYS A 75 18.69 1.88 -5.44
CA LYS A 75 20.08 2.38 -5.48
C LYS A 75 21.08 1.26 -5.31
N HIS A 76 20.78 0.30 -4.44
CA HIS A 76 21.64 -0.82 -4.12
C HIS A 76 20.82 -2.09 -4.09
N LYS A 77 21.32 -3.15 -4.71
CA LYS A 77 20.75 -4.48 -4.68
C LYS A 77 21.70 -5.39 -3.91
N GLY A 78 21.15 -6.19 -2.99
CA GLY A 78 21.94 -7.17 -2.26
C GLY A 78 23.11 -6.51 -1.50
N ILE A 79 22.82 -5.52 -0.65
CA ILE A 79 23.87 -4.89 0.15
C ILE A 79 24.40 -5.92 1.13
N ASP A 80 25.66 -6.23 0.98
CA ASP A 80 26.38 -7.11 1.87
C ASP A 80 26.87 -6.32 3.08
N PHE A 81 26.13 -6.43 4.18
CA PHE A 81 26.62 -6.04 5.48
C PHE A 81 26.10 -6.99 6.56
N PRO A 82 26.83 -7.17 7.67
CA PRO A 82 26.53 -8.20 8.65
C PRO A 82 25.06 -8.21 9.08
N GLY A 83 24.39 -9.36 8.90
CA GLY A 83 22.99 -9.57 9.22
C GLY A 83 21.96 -9.05 8.21
N HIS A 84 22.38 -8.50 7.06
CA HIS A 84 21.47 -7.92 6.08
C HIS A 84 21.93 -8.05 4.62
N GLU A 85 22.53 -9.17 4.25
CA GLU A 85 23.08 -9.44 2.92
C GLU A 85 22.01 -9.40 1.81
N HIS A 86 20.77 -9.53 2.17
CA HIS A 86 19.61 -9.56 1.26
C HIS A 86 18.84 -8.23 1.18
N ALA A 87 19.27 -7.19 1.85
CA ALA A 87 18.56 -5.91 1.84
C ALA A 87 18.80 -5.11 0.56
N SER A 88 17.75 -4.45 0.09
CA SER A 88 17.87 -3.43 -0.95
C SER A 88 17.60 -2.04 -0.39
N ILE A 89 18.24 -1.04 -0.97
CA ILE A 89 17.96 0.36 -0.68
C ILE A 89 17.42 1.03 -1.93
N TYR A 90 16.26 1.66 -1.80
CA TYR A 90 15.65 2.42 -2.88
C TYR A 90 15.71 3.92 -2.65
N ASN A 91 15.50 4.69 -3.71
CA ASN A 91 15.51 6.14 -3.66
C ASN A 91 14.16 6.67 -3.16
N VAL A 92 14.08 7.03 -1.87
CA VAL A 92 12.89 7.54 -1.19
C VAL A 92 12.28 8.75 -1.91
N THR A 93 13.10 9.65 -2.41
CA THR A 93 12.62 10.88 -3.06
C THR A 93 12.05 10.67 -4.46
N LYS A 94 12.31 9.51 -5.06
CA LYS A 94 11.89 9.21 -6.44
C LYS A 94 10.84 8.11 -6.56
N ILE A 95 10.67 7.28 -5.53
CA ILE A 95 9.84 6.07 -5.61
C ILE A 95 8.36 6.36 -5.43
N GLU A 96 7.99 7.37 -4.63
CA GLU A 96 6.60 7.62 -4.23
C GLU A 96 5.73 7.95 -5.44
N ARG A 97 6.17 8.88 -6.28
CA ARG A 97 5.41 9.32 -7.45
C ARG A 97 5.07 8.17 -8.41
N PRO A 98 6.02 7.34 -8.83
CA PRO A 98 5.73 6.17 -9.66
C PRO A 98 4.80 5.15 -9.02
N VAL A 99 4.87 4.94 -7.71
CA VAL A 99 3.94 4.06 -7.00
C VAL A 99 2.54 4.66 -6.96
N ARG A 100 2.43 5.96 -6.70
CA ARG A 100 1.14 6.69 -6.76
C ARG A 100 0.52 6.61 -8.15
N ASP A 101 1.32 6.81 -9.19
CA ASP A 101 0.88 6.73 -10.58
C ASP A 101 0.41 5.30 -10.95
N LEU A 102 1.12 4.26 -10.49
CA LEU A 102 0.70 2.86 -10.62
C LEU A 102 -0.68 2.64 -9.97
N VAL A 103 -0.82 3.02 -8.72
CA VAL A 103 -2.05 2.81 -7.94
C VAL A 103 -3.24 3.52 -8.60
N ARG A 104 -3.07 4.78 -8.97
CA ARG A 104 -4.11 5.57 -9.65
C ARG A 104 -4.43 5.05 -11.04
N GLY A 105 -3.41 4.61 -11.78
CA GLY A 105 -3.58 4.00 -13.10
C GLY A 105 -4.39 2.71 -13.09
N MET A 106 -4.50 2.06 -11.94
CA MET A 106 -5.36 0.89 -11.72
C MET A 106 -6.78 1.25 -11.26
N GLY A 107 -7.13 2.54 -11.21
CA GLY A 107 -8.44 3.00 -10.76
C GLY A 107 -8.64 2.96 -9.24
N ILE A 108 -7.57 2.82 -8.47
CA ILE A 108 -7.64 2.84 -7.00
C ILE A 108 -7.72 4.29 -6.54
N ASP A 109 -8.75 4.62 -5.76
CA ASP A 109 -8.90 5.93 -5.14
C ASP A 109 -8.00 6.04 -3.91
N VAL A 110 -7.19 7.10 -3.84
CA VAL A 110 -6.28 7.33 -2.72
C VAL A 110 -6.63 8.63 -2.03
N ARG A 111 -7.06 8.51 -0.78
CA ARG A 111 -7.42 9.63 0.11
C ARG A 111 -6.27 9.89 1.06
N PHE A 112 -5.48 10.92 0.74
CA PHE A 112 -4.40 11.41 1.57
C PHE A 112 -4.91 12.36 2.65
N PHE A 113 -4.10 12.54 3.70
CA PHE A 113 -4.44 13.35 4.88
C PHE A 113 -5.77 12.92 5.52
N ASN A 114 -6.08 11.63 5.43
CA ASN A 114 -7.35 11.12 5.87
C ASN A 114 -7.16 9.88 6.74
N ARG A 115 -7.39 10.08 8.03
CA ARG A 115 -7.27 9.04 9.05
C ARG A 115 -8.64 8.43 9.33
N VAL A 116 -8.71 7.11 9.37
CA VAL A 116 -9.87 6.42 9.92
C VAL A 116 -9.84 6.59 11.44
N ILE A 117 -10.94 7.11 11.99
CA ILE A 117 -11.08 7.41 13.43
C ILE A 117 -12.08 6.51 14.13
N ASP A 118 -13.03 5.94 13.39
CA ASP A 118 -14.07 5.06 13.96
C ASP A 118 -14.54 4.03 12.95
N VAL A 119 -15.21 3.00 13.46
CA VAL A 119 -15.76 1.86 12.69
C VAL A 119 -17.17 1.55 13.17
N GLU A 120 -18.12 1.59 12.26
CA GLU A 120 -19.49 1.14 12.56
C GLU A 120 -19.62 -0.37 12.36
N LEU A 121 -20.13 -1.04 13.39
CA LEU A 121 -20.35 -2.48 13.40
C LEU A 121 -21.84 -2.83 13.41
N GLU A 122 -22.19 -3.86 12.67
CA GLU A 122 -23.47 -4.56 12.82
C GLU A 122 -23.19 -6.02 13.16
N GLY A 123 -23.36 -6.38 14.42
CA GLY A 123 -22.87 -7.65 14.95
C GLY A 123 -21.35 -7.76 14.78
N ASN A 124 -20.89 -8.76 14.03
CA ASN A 124 -19.45 -8.98 13.75
C ASN A 124 -19.01 -8.45 12.38
N LYS A 125 -19.85 -7.65 11.70
CA LYS A 125 -19.53 -7.11 10.37
C LYS A 125 -19.24 -5.61 10.46
N ILE A 126 -18.21 -5.18 9.77
CA ILE A 126 -17.92 -3.75 9.56
C ILE A 126 -18.94 -3.23 8.54
N ARG A 127 -19.67 -2.19 8.88
CA ARG A 127 -20.63 -1.53 8.00
C ARG A 127 -20.07 -0.26 7.37
N ALA A 128 -19.34 0.49 8.16
CA ALA A 128 -18.73 1.72 7.68
C ALA A 128 -17.42 2.02 8.42
N VAL A 129 -16.59 2.83 7.83
CA VAL A 129 -15.47 3.50 8.47
C VAL A 129 -15.71 5.00 8.42
N GLU A 130 -15.40 5.69 9.52
CA GLU A 130 -15.47 7.14 9.62
C GLU A 130 -14.07 7.74 9.55
N LEU A 131 -13.94 8.78 8.75
CA LEU A 131 -12.70 9.50 8.56
C LEU A 131 -12.65 10.77 9.44
N GLU A 132 -11.46 11.28 9.69
CA GLU A 132 -11.25 12.47 10.53
C GLU A 132 -11.86 13.76 9.95
N ASP A 133 -12.17 13.80 8.65
CA ASP A 133 -12.89 14.90 7.99
C ASP A 133 -14.42 14.76 8.07
N GLY A 134 -14.92 13.71 8.73
CA GLY A 134 -16.33 13.40 8.87
C GLY A 134 -16.95 12.63 7.70
N GLU A 135 -16.19 12.32 6.65
CA GLU A 135 -16.69 11.42 5.61
C GLU A 135 -16.84 9.99 6.14
N LYS A 136 -17.89 9.30 5.66
CA LYS A 136 -18.13 7.89 5.96
C LYS A 136 -18.13 7.06 4.70
N TYR A 137 -17.34 6.00 4.70
CA TYR A 137 -17.37 4.98 3.66
C TYR A 137 -18.13 3.76 4.14
N MET A 138 -19.22 3.48 3.48
CA MET A 138 -20.09 2.33 3.78
C MET A 138 -19.71 1.15 2.89
N GLU A 139 -19.76 -0.06 3.45
CA GLU A 139 -19.74 -1.29 2.66
C GLU A 139 -21.05 -1.38 1.88
N MET A 140 -21.01 -1.35 0.55
CA MET A 140 -22.18 -1.64 -0.26
C MET A 140 -22.26 -3.15 -0.49
N HIS A 141 -23.20 -3.79 0.18
CA HIS A 141 -23.66 -5.11 -0.23
C HIS A 141 -24.59 -4.95 -1.43
N LEU A 142 -24.21 -5.50 -2.56
CA LEU A 142 -25.11 -5.84 -3.65
C LEU A 142 -25.57 -7.30 -3.49
#